data_744a2c7c9c5c0a0d87bd20c8416f72eb
#
_entry.id   744a2c7c9c5c0a0d87bd20c8416f72eb
#
_cell.length_a   1.000
_cell.length_b   1.000
_cell.length_c   1.000
_cell.angle_alpha   90.00
_cell.angle_beta   90.00
_cell.angle_gamma   90.00
#
_symmetry.space_group_name_H-M   'P 1'
#
loop_
_entity.id
_entity.type
_entity.pdbx_description
1 polymer ?
#
loop_
_entity_poly.entity_id
_entity_poly.type
_entity_poly.pdbx_seq_one_letter_code
_entity_poly.pdbx_strand_id
1 'polypeptide(L)'
;MKHLVLEKGSAYPLGANRCINGINFSLFSSTANLVILHIFPPNGSDSAYQITLDPQKNKTGSIWHILIKNLAEDVEWEYGYQLDGDNQDPKNHFCPDLILLDPYSKHLNTDNQWGVKQKPLRGKLYSPSSFDWEQDIFPKIPMKQLIIYEMHVRSFTRHSSSSSKAPGTFSAIKEKIKHFKELGINAIELMPIFEFDECELHRNQQATDKPLYNIWGYSTCSFFSLMNRYSKEARQSSNEFKDLVKALHKEGIEVILDVVYNHTAEGGTRD
;
A
#
# COMPACT_ATOMS: atom_id res chain seq x y z
N MET A 1 -15.86 -6.31 25.36
CA MET A 1 -14.76 -6.67 24.42
C MET A 1 -14.08 -7.92 24.95
N LYS A 2 -13.71 -8.87 24.08
CA LYS A 2 -12.92 -10.04 24.49
C LYS A 2 -11.52 -9.56 24.90
N HIS A 3 -10.97 -10.12 26.00
CA HIS A 3 -9.59 -9.85 26.36
C HIS A 3 -8.66 -10.43 25.27
N LEU A 4 -7.74 -9.59 24.76
CA LEU A 4 -6.70 -10.05 23.84
C LEU A 4 -5.67 -10.91 24.59
N VAL A 5 -5.19 -11.97 23.95
CA VAL A 5 -4.06 -12.75 24.44
C VAL A 5 -2.81 -12.22 23.74
N LEU A 6 -1.91 -11.64 24.52
CA LEU A 6 -0.71 -10.98 24.03
C LEU A 6 0.52 -11.80 24.39
N GLU A 7 1.39 -12.02 23.42
CA GLU A 7 2.68 -12.70 23.60
C GLU A 7 3.82 -11.86 23.01
N LYS A 8 5.04 -12.23 23.32
CA LYS A 8 6.24 -11.51 22.90
C LYS A 8 6.29 -11.27 21.39
N GLY A 9 5.92 -12.24 20.57
CA GLY A 9 6.01 -12.15 19.12
C GLY A 9 7.46 -12.31 18.61
N SER A 10 7.63 -12.02 17.30
CA SER A 10 8.89 -12.15 16.56
C SER A 10 9.28 -10.82 15.93
N ALA A 11 10.58 -10.51 15.92
CA ALA A 11 11.11 -9.31 15.26
C ALA A 11 10.95 -9.32 13.74
N TYR A 12 10.86 -10.48 13.12
CA TYR A 12 10.72 -10.63 11.68
C TYR A 12 9.59 -11.61 11.31
N PRO A 13 8.99 -11.43 10.13
CA PRO A 13 9.15 -10.30 9.19
C PRO A 13 8.53 -9.00 9.73
N LEU A 14 9.01 -7.83 9.21
CA LEU A 14 8.43 -6.54 9.55
C LEU A 14 6.99 -6.40 9.03
N GLY A 15 6.22 -5.51 9.65
CA GLY A 15 4.80 -5.32 9.36
C GLY A 15 3.88 -6.23 10.16
N ALA A 16 2.59 -6.20 9.85
CA ALA A 16 1.60 -7.11 10.40
C ALA A 16 1.52 -8.39 9.56
N ASN A 17 1.85 -9.52 10.17
CA ASN A 17 1.91 -10.81 9.49
C ASN A 17 1.08 -11.86 10.22
N ARG A 18 0.14 -12.50 9.51
CA ARG A 18 -0.60 -13.65 10.05
C ARG A 18 0.33 -14.86 10.20
N CYS A 19 0.15 -15.56 11.29
CA CYS A 19 0.81 -16.83 11.60
C CYS A 19 -0.21 -17.81 12.18
N ILE A 20 0.17 -19.06 12.38
CA ILE A 20 -0.71 -20.13 12.89
C ILE A 20 -1.40 -19.72 14.20
N ASN A 21 -0.73 -18.94 15.04
CA ASN A 21 -1.20 -18.59 16.37
C ASN A 21 -1.82 -17.20 16.49
N GLY A 22 -1.97 -16.43 15.40
CA GLY A 22 -2.52 -15.07 15.44
C GLY A 22 -1.88 -14.12 14.45
N ILE A 23 -1.70 -12.87 14.85
CA ILE A 23 -1.08 -11.82 14.04
C ILE A 23 0.14 -11.29 14.78
N ASN A 24 1.30 -11.39 14.15
CA ASN A 24 2.53 -10.79 14.63
C ASN A 24 2.69 -9.39 14.03
N PHE A 25 2.86 -8.41 14.90
CA PHE A 25 3.16 -7.03 14.52
C PHE A 25 4.63 -6.77 14.80
N SER A 26 5.32 -6.13 13.85
CA SER A 26 6.74 -5.85 13.96
C SER A 26 7.08 -4.52 13.29
N LEU A 27 7.68 -3.61 14.06
CA LEU A 27 7.99 -2.24 13.66
C LEU A 27 9.45 -1.91 13.98
N PHE A 28 10.17 -1.38 13.00
CA PHE A 28 11.50 -0.82 13.25
C PHE A 28 11.38 0.61 13.81
N SER A 29 11.98 0.86 14.97
CA SER A 29 12.23 2.20 15.49
C SER A 29 13.42 2.16 16.44
N SER A 30 14.51 2.80 16.05
CA SER A 30 15.76 2.80 16.82
C SER A 30 15.71 3.72 18.04
N THR A 31 15.00 4.82 17.95
CA THR A 31 15.05 5.94 18.90
C THR A 31 13.75 6.10 19.73
N ALA A 32 12.67 5.40 19.39
CA ALA A 32 11.47 5.43 20.19
C ALA A 32 11.68 4.81 21.59
N ASN A 33 11.16 5.50 22.61
CA ASN A 33 11.11 5.04 23.99
C ASN A 33 9.74 4.45 24.35
N LEU A 34 8.70 4.87 23.62
CA LEU A 34 7.33 4.39 23.74
C LEU A 34 6.79 3.99 22.36
N VAL A 35 6.17 2.83 22.27
CA VAL A 35 5.41 2.39 21.12
C VAL A 35 4.08 1.83 21.59
N ILE A 36 3.00 2.36 21.03
CA ILE A 36 1.62 1.89 21.28
C ILE A 36 1.06 1.42 19.96
N LEU A 37 0.63 0.16 19.91
CA LEU A 37 -0.12 -0.40 18.80
C LEU A 37 -1.60 -0.11 18.99
N HIS A 38 -2.21 0.58 18.05
CA HIS A 38 -3.64 0.85 18.00
C HIS A 38 -4.32 -0.09 17.02
N ILE A 39 -5.40 -0.74 17.46
CA ILE A 39 -6.27 -1.58 16.63
C ILE A 39 -7.65 -0.93 16.56
N PHE A 40 -8.13 -0.69 15.36
CA PHE A 40 -9.40 -0.01 15.10
C PHE A 40 -10.40 -0.97 14.47
N PRO A 41 -11.70 -0.84 14.80
CA PRO A 41 -12.73 -1.51 14.02
C PRO A 41 -12.79 -0.90 12.60
N PRO A 42 -13.37 -1.60 11.63
CA PRO A 42 -13.50 -1.09 10.28
C PRO A 42 -14.16 0.30 10.25
N ASN A 43 -13.47 1.26 9.64
CA ASN A 43 -13.91 2.67 9.57
C ASN A 43 -14.16 3.36 10.94
N GLY A 44 -13.67 2.80 12.04
CA GLY A 44 -13.80 3.40 13.36
C GLY A 44 -12.92 4.63 13.53
N SER A 45 -13.43 5.67 14.21
CA SER A 45 -12.63 6.84 14.62
C SER A 45 -11.68 6.47 15.76
N ASP A 46 -12.19 5.71 16.73
CA ASP A 46 -11.49 5.38 17.96
C ASP A 46 -10.94 3.96 17.92
N SER A 47 -9.79 3.76 18.55
CA SER A 47 -9.20 2.43 18.67
C SER A 47 -10.00 1.57 19.65
N ALA A 48 -10.31 0.33 19.22
CA ALA A 48 -10.90 -0.67 20.08
C ALA A 48 -9.89 -1.21 21.12
N TYR A 49 -8.61 -1.24 20.71
CA TYR A 49 -7.51 -1.66 21.57
C TYR A 49 -6.32 -0.73 21.42
N GLN A 50 -5.70 -0.40 22.55
CA GLN A 50 -4.44 0.32 22.65
C GLN A 50 -3.48 -0.56 23.43
N ILE A 51 -2.39 -0.97 22.83
CA ILE A 51 -1.46 -1.95 23.38
C ILE A 51 -0.09 -1.30 23.49
N THR A 52 0.30 -0.92 24.69
CA THR A 52 1.65 -0.42 24.95
C THR A 52 2.64 -1.57 24.93
N LEU A 53 3.67 -1.45 24.12
CA LEU A 53 4.74 -2.45 24.00
C LEU A 53 5.77 -2.24 25.10
N ASP A 54 6.08 -3.30 25.85
CA ASP A 54 7.10 -3.31 26.89
C ASP A 54 8.50 -3.45 26.24
N PRO A 55 9.40 -2.46 26.38
CA PRO A 55 10.72 -2.51 25.74
C PRO A 55 11.60 -3.66 26.22
N GLN A 56 11.33 -4.24 27.39
CA GLN A 56 12.06 -5.40 27.89
C GLN A 56 11.56 -6.72 27.29
N LYS A 57 10.28 -6.79 26.90
CA LYS A 57 9.65 -8.01 26.36
C LYS A 57 9.42 -7.95 24.87
N ASN A 58 9.02 -6.79 24.37
CA ASN A 58 8.51 -6.57 23.03
C ASN A 58 9.51 -5.86 22.11
N LYS A 59 10.82 -5.86 22.46
CA LYS A 59 11.86 -5.25 21.64
C LYS A 59 13.05 -6.20 21.48
N THR A 60 13.59 -6.27 20.27
CA THR A 60 14.82 -6.98 19.92
C THR A 60 15.68 -6.08 19.06
N GLY A 61 16.78 -5.57 19.63
CA GLY A 61 17.54 -4.49 19.01
C GLY A 61 16.69 -3.25 18.81
N SER A 62 16.54 -2.79 17.57
CA SER A 62 15.69 -1.65 17.22
C SER A 62 14.29 -2.03 16.72
N ILE A 63 13.89 -3.29 16.86
CA ILE A 63 12.62 -3.77 16.35
C ILE A 63 11.65 -4.06 17.50
N TRP A 64 10.51 -3.40 17.47
CA TRP A 64 9.39 -3.60 18.39
C TRP A 64 8.45 -4.65 17.81
N HIS A 65 7.98 -5.60 18.63
CA HIS A 65 7.15 -6.69 18.15
C HIS A 65 6.21 -7.25 19.22
N ILE A 66 5.06 -7.72 18.78
CA ILE A 66 4.04 -8.35 19.63
C ILE A 66 3.20 -9.31 18.82
N LEU A 67 2.79 -10.42 19.43
CA LEU A 67 1.85 -11.37 18.87
C LEU A 67 0.50 -11.24 19.56
N ILE A 68 -0.56 -11.04 18.77
CA ILE A 68 -1.96 -11.05 19.21
C ILE A 68 -2.63 -12.32 18.73
N LYS A 69 -3.11 -13.18 19.64
CA LYS A 69 -3.61 -14.52 19.28
C LYS A 69 -5.09 -14.59 18.94
N ASN A 70 -5.93 -13.82 19.59
CA ASN A 70 -7.39 -14.01 19.56
C ASN A 70 -8.15 -12.77 19.04
N LEU A 71 -7.51 -12.01 18.17
CA LEU A 71 -8.20 -10.96 17.42
C LEU A 71 -9.22 -11.62 16.47
N ALA A 72 -10.45 -11.12 16.45
CA ALA A 72 -11.51 -11.69 15.63
C ALA A 72 -11.11 -11.70 14.14
N GLU A 73 -11.17 -12.86 13.50
CA GLU A 73 -10.69 -13.05 12.12
C GLU A 73 -11.68 -12.59 11.05
N ASP A 74 -12.97 -12.58 11.40
CA ASP A 74 -14.08 -12.13 10.56
C ASP A 74 -14.21 -10.60 10.49
N VAL A 75 -13.40 -9.87 11.25
CA VAL A 75 -13.37 -8.40 11.30
C VAL A 75 -12.15 -7.89 10.53
N GLU A 76 -12.40 -6.95 9.63
CA GLU A 76 -11.33 -6.26 8.89
C GLU A 76 -10.72 -5.13 9.73
N TRP A 77 -10.01 -5.51 10.75
CA TRP A 77 -9.34 -4.56 11.63
C TRP A 77 -8.37 -3.65 10.86
N GLU A 78 -8.33 -2.40 11.30
CA GLU A 78 -7.30 -1.44 10.90
C GLU A 78 -6.30 -1.26 12.04
N TYR A 79 -5.08 -0.84 11.72
CA TYR A 79 -4.06 -0.62 12.74
C TYR A 79 -3.10 0.51 12.37
N GLY A 80 -2.46 1.05 13.38
CA GLY A 80 -1.38 2.02 13.27
C GLY A 80 -0.60 2.11 14.57
N TYR A 81 0.44 2.91 14.57
CA TYR A 81 1.32 3.05 15.70
C TYR A 81 1.38 4.49 16.20
N GLN A 82 1.40 4.65 17.50
CA GLN A 82 1.76 5.90 18.15
C GLN A 82 3.14 5.72 18.78
N LEU A 83 4.03 6.67 18.49
CA LEU A 83 5.42 6.63 18.94
C LEU A 83 5.76 7.89 19.72
N ASP A 84 6.60 7.71 20.74
CA ASP A 84 7.21 8.82 21.48
C ASP A 84 8.68 8.52 21.78
N GLY A 85 9.46 9.59 21.98
CA GLY A 85 10.89 9.49 22.21
C GLY A 85 11.52 10.85 22.51
N ASP A 86 12.84 10.90 22.48
CA ASP A 86 13.59 12.13 22.75
C ASP A 86 13.62 13.04 21.52
N ASN A 87 12.88 14.15 21.57
CA ASN A 87 12.87 15.20 20.56
C ASN A 87 13.99 16.26 20.74
N GLN A 88 14.88 16.11 21.73
CA GLN A 88 16.05 16.99 21.85
C GLN A 88 17.13 16.65 20.82
N ASP A 89 17.18 15.41 20.37
CA ASP A 89 18.00 15.04 19.22
C ASP A 89 17.33 15.59 17.93
N PRO A 90 18.02 16.48 17.17
CA PRO A 90 17.46 17.12 15.98
C PRO A 90 17.15 16.12 14.83
N LYS A 91 17.57 14.88 14.96
CA LYS A 91 17.23 13.79 14.02
C LYS A 91 15.90 13.15 14.31
N ASN A 92 15.31 13.41 15.47
CA ASN A 92 14.05 12.84 15.89
C ASN A 92 12.92 13.88 15.72
N HIS A 93 11.78 13.42 15.23
CA HIS A 93 10.56 14.22 15.08
C HIS A 93 9.36 13.40 15.55
N PHE A 94 9.34 13.08 16.86
CA PHE A 94 8.19 12.38 17.43
C PHE A 94 7.01 13.33 17.62
N CYS A 95 5.85 12.91 17.17
CA CYS A 95 4.57 13.58 17.41
C CYS A 95 3.61 12.59 18.07
N PRO A 96 3.58 12.53 19.40
CA PRO A 96 2.81 11.52 20.15
C PRO A 96 1.30 11.56 19.93
N ASP A 97 0.77 12.64 19.37
CA ASP A 97 -0.66 12.76 19.07
C ASP A 97 -1.06 12.11 17.73
N LEU A 98 -0.07 11.70 16.92
CA LEU A 98 -0.33 11.12 15.62
C LEU A 98 -0.31 9.59 15.66
N ILE A 99 -1.27 9.00 14.95
CA ILE A 99 -1.25 7.58 14.62
C ILE A 99 -0.54 7.42 13.27
N LEU A 100 0.62 6.80 13.30
CA LEU A 100 1.47 6.59 12.12
C LEU A 100 1.08 5.31 11.40
N LEU A 101 1.17 5.36 10.07
CA LEU A 101 1.05 4.19 9.23
C LEU A 101 2.25 3.24 9.42
N ASP A 102 2.00 1.95 9.42
CA ASP A 102 3.07 0.95 9.33
C ASP A 102 3.72 1.00 7.93
N PRO A 103 5.03 1.30 7.83
CA PRO A 103 5.71 1.34 6.53
C PRO A 103 5.65 0.03 5.74
N TYR A 104 5.44 -1.10 6.41
CA TYR A 104 5.34 -2.44 5.82
C TYR A 104 3.90 -2.91 5.63
N SER A 105 2.92 -2.02 5.76
CA SER A 105 1.53 -2.37 5.51
C SER A 105 1.31 -2.77 4.06
N LYS A 106 0.66 -3.93 3.85
CA LYS A 106 0.37 -4.48 2.52
C LYS A 106 -1.00 -4.05 1.98
N HIS A 107 -1.86 -3.57 2.84
CA HIS A 107 -3.21 -3.10 2.51
C HIS A 107 -3.55 -1.90 3.38
N LEU A 108 -4.19 -0.90 2.78
CA LEU A 108 -4.59 0.32 3.47
C LEU A 108 -6.11 0.47 3.52
N ASN A 109 -6.57 1.34 4.41
CA ASN A 109 -7.97 1.71 4.58
C ASN A 109 -8.46 2.74 3.55
N THR A 110 -7.74 2.94 2.45
CA THR A 110 -8.12 3.87 1.38
C THR A 110 -9.30 3.35 0.58
N ASP A 111 -10.12 4.28 0.10
CA ASP A 111 -11.23 4.00 -0.80
C ASP A 111 -10.75 3.70 -2.23
N ASN A 112 -11.66 3.18 -3.07
CA ASN A 112 -11.43 3.00 -4.50
C ASN A 112 -11.96 4.17 -5.36
N GLN A 113 -12.47 5.22 -4.73
CA GLN A 113 -12.98 6.41 -5.41
C GLN A 113 -11.88 7.45 -5.58
N TRP A 114 -11.60 7.80 -6.83
CA TRP A 114 -10.64 8.84 -7.20
C TRP A 114 -11.14 10.25 -6.88
N GLY A 115 -10.23 11.10 -6.38
CA GLY A 115 -10.50 12.51 -6.12
C GLY A 115 -11.25 12.78 -4.82
N VAL A 116 -11.30 11.82 -3.94
CA VAL A 116 -11.86 11.97 -2.60
C VAL A 116 -10.71 12.04 -1.60
N LYS A 117 -10.72 13.07 -0.75
CA LYS A 117 -9.74 13.20 0.33
C LYS A 117 -9.77 11.95 1.21
N GLN A 118 -8.64 11.29 1.31
CA GLN A 118 -8.52 10.08 2.10
C GLN A 118 -8.61 10.38 3.60
N LYS A 119 -9.11 9.41 4.37
CA LYS A 119 -9.01 9.38 5.83
C LYS A 119 -7.55 9.22 6.25
N PRO A 120 -7.20 9.46 7.52
CA PRO A 120 -5.89 9.10 8.03
C PRO A 120 -5.54 7.67 7.68
N LEU A 121 -4.37 7.47 7.07
CA LEU A 121 -3.96 6.16 6.56
C LEU A 121 -3.70 5.20 7.71
N ARG A 122 -4.23 4.00 7.59
CA ARG A 122 -4.02 2.88 8.50
C ARG A 122 -3.80 1.60 7.72
N GLY A 123 -2.99 0.72 8.26
CA GLY A 123 -2.86 -0.63 7.74
C GLY A 123 -4.14 -1.44 7.97
N LYS A 124 -4.49 -2.30 7.03
CA LYS A 124 -5.59 -3.29 7.18
C LYS A 124 -5.05 -4.67 7.47
N LEU A 125 -5.64 -5.33 8.47
CA LEU A 125 -5.38 -6.72 8.84
C LEU A 125 -6.23 -7.67 7.99
N TYR A 126 -6.12 -7.50 6.71
CA TYR A 126 -6.81 -8.30 5.73
C TYR A 126 -5.81 -9.23 5.02
N SER A 127 -6.19 -10.47 4.84
CA SER A 127 -5.44 -11.41 4.01
C SER A 127 -6.26 -11.67 2.75
N PRO A 128 -5.81 -11.22 1.58
CA PRO A 128 -6.45 -11.63 0.34
C PRO A 128 -6.37 -13.15 0.22
N SER A 129 -7.29 -13.74 -0.52
CA SER A 129 -7.20 -15.14 -0.91
C SER A 129 -5.83 -15.41 -1.55
N SER A 130 -5.27 -16.58 -1.29
CA SER A 130 -4.01 -16.98 -1.94
C SER A 130 -4.14 -16.84 -3.45
N PHE A 131 -3.21 -16.13 -4.08
CA PHE A 131 -3.19 -16.00 -5.53
C PHE A 131 -2.49 -17.22 -6.13
N ASP A 132 -3.16 -17.87 -7.07
CA ASP A 132 -2.58 -18.99 -7.81
C ASP A 132 -1.88 -18.46 -9.07
N TRP A 133 -0.56 -18.54 -9.06
CA TRP A 133 0.25 -18.19 -10.23
C TRP A 133 0.18 -19.26 -11.33
N GLU A 134 -0.41 -20.43 -11.05
CA GLU A 134 -0.45 -21.57 -11.98
C GLU A 134 0.97 -21.94 -12.49
N GLN A 135 1.16 -21.93 -13.80
CA GLN A 135 2.45 -22.16 -14.44
C GLN A 135 3.01 -20.86 -15.05
N ASP A 136 2.84 -19.73 -14.36
CA ASP A 136 3.37 -18.46 -14.84
C ASP A 136 4.89 -18.51 -15.00
N ILE A 137 5.37 -18.06 -16.15
CA ILE A 137 6.79 -18.01 -16.46
C ILE A 137 7.13 -16.60 -16.92
N PHE A 138 8.05 -15.97 -16.20
CA PHE A 138 8.61 -14.67 -16.59
C PHE A 138 9.31 -14.80 -17.94
N PRO A 139 9.00 -13.95 -18.96
CA PRO A 139 9.49 -14.11 -20.35
C PRO A 139 11.00 -14.05 -20.50
N LYS A 140 11.71 -13.27 -19.67
CA LYS A 140 13.18 -13.09 -19.67
C LYS A 140 13.73 -12.56 -21.01
N ILE A 141 13.09 -11.53 -21.54
CA ILE A 141 13.49 -10.91 -22.80
C ILE A 141 14.83 -10.18 -22.60
N PRO A 142 15.85 -10.41 -23.45
CA PRO A 142 17.10 -9.67 -23.35
C PRO A 142 16.87 -8.16 -23.47
N MET A 143 17.48 -7.35 -22.60
CA MET A 143 17.28 -5.90 -22.54
C MET A 143 17.36 -5.20 -23.91
N LYS A 144 18.30 -5.61 -24.76
CA LYS A 144 18.49 -5.05 -26.12
C LYS A 144 17.33 -5.36 -27.10
N GLN A 145 16.41 -6.24 -26.71
CA GLN A 145 15.26 -6.65 -27.51
C GLN A 145 13.95 -6.11 -26.94
N LEU A 146 14.00 -5.41 -25.81
CA LEU A 146 12.81 -4.80 -25.23
C LEU A 146 12.31 -3.66 -26.12
N ILE A 147 11.00 -3.67 -26.33
CA ILE A 147 10.22 -2.55 -26.90
C ILE A 147 9.25 -2.16 -25.79
N ILE A 148 9.62 -1.12 -25.05
CA ILE A 148 8.94 -0.71 -23.82
C ILE A 148 7.86 0.31 -24.16
N TYR A 149 6.68 0.13 -23.59
CA TYR A 149 5.58 1.08 -23.61
C TYR A 149 5.31 1.59 -22.21
N GLU A 150 5.72 2.81 -21.93
CA GLU A 150 5.43 3.49 -20.68
C GLU A 150 3.96 3.94 -20.64
N MET A 151 3.28 3.69 -19.53
CA MET A 151 1.87 4.02 -19.39
C MET A 151 1.43 4.24 -17.94
N HIS A 152 0.41 5.08 -17.78
CA HIS A 152 -0.24 5.33 -16.51
C HIS A 152 -1.50 4.46 -16.39
N VAL A 153 -1.62 3.66 -15.33
CA VAL A 153 -2.72 2.70 -15.14
C VAL A 153 -4.09 3.33 -15.35
N ARG A 154 -4.36 4.43 -14.64
CA ARG A 154 -5.65 5.10 -14.70
C ARG A 154 -5.89 5.79 -16.04
N SER A 155 -4.93 6.53 -16.56
CA SER A 155 -5.13 7.37 -17.74
C SER A 155 -5.30 6.57 -19.02
N PHE A 156 -4.64 5.41 -19.13
CA PHE A 156 -4.58 4.61 -20.34
C PHE A 156 -5.97 4.17 -20.87
N THR A 157 -6.92 3.90 -19.98
CA THR A 157 -8.23 3.39 -20.38
C THR A 157 -9.41 4.28 -19.98
N ARG A 158 -9.18 5.49 -19.45
CA ARG A 158 -10.26 6.38 -18.97
C ARG A 158 -11.08 7.05 -20.07
N HIS A 159 -10.50 7.23 -21.26
CA HIS A 159 -11.24 7.82 -22.36
C HIS A 159 -12.32 6.85 -22.88
N SER A 160 -13.47 7.39 -23.28
CA SER A 160 -14.61 6.57 -23.73
C SER A 160 -14.29 5.67 -24.92
N SER A 161 -13.34 6.06 -25.79
CA SER A 161 -12.90 5.23 -26.93
C SER A 161 -12.21 3.95 -26.50
N SER A 162 -11.80 3.81 -25.24
CA SER A 162 -11.23 2.57 -24.73
C SER A 162 -12.25 1.42 -24.70
N SER A 163 -13.54 1.74 -24.57
CA SER A 163 -14.64 0.79 -24.41
C SER A 163 -14.40 -0.25 -23.29
N SER A 164 -13.57 0.08 -22.31
CA SER A 164 -13.29 -0.82 -21.18
C SER A 164 -14.46 -0.91 -20.21
N LYS A 165 -14.64 -2.10 -19.64
CA LYS A 165 -15.68 -2.36 -18.63
C LYS A 165 -15.32 -1.81 -17.24
N ALA A 166 -14.03 -1.63 -16.97
CA ALA A 166 -13.50 -1.10 -15.71
C ALA A 166 -12.41 -0.05 -15.99
N PRO A 167 -12.74 1.12 -16.60
CA PRO A 167 -11.74 2.05 -17.07
C PRO A 167 -10.89 2.63 -15.95
N GLY A 168 -9.58 2.63 -16.14
CA GLY A 168 -8.58 3.14 -15.20
C GLY A 168 -8.10 2.11 -14.16
N THR A 169 -8.29 0.82 -14.42
CA THR A 169 -7.88 -0.27 -13.53
C THR A 169 -6.91 -1.24 -14.19
N PHE A 170 -6.28 -2.09 -13.38
CA PHE A 170 -5.44 -3.20 -13.87
C PHE A 170 -6.21 -4.15 -14.79
N SER A 171 -7.46 -4.45 -14.46
CA SER A 171 -8.35 -5.26 -15.32
C SER A 171 -8.57 -4.62 -16.69
N ALA A 172 -8.69 -3.30 -16.76
CA ALA A 172 -8.85 -2.59 -18.02
C ALA A 172 -7.60 -2.68 -18.91
N ILE A 173 -6.40 -2.68 -18.33
CA ILE A 173 -5.15 -2.90 -19.06
C ILE A 173 -5.12 -4.31 -19.66
N LYS A 174 -5.55 -5.32 -18.91
CA LYS A 174 -5.66 -6.70 -19.36
C LYS A 174 -6.54 -6.83 -20.63
N GLU A 175 -7.62 -6.05 -20.70
CA GLU A 175 -8.49 -6.01 -21.90
C GLU A 175 -7.74 -5.49 -23.16
N LYS A 176 -6.58 -4.85 -23.02
CA LYS A 176 -5.78 -4.23 -24.09
C LYS A 176 -4.57 -5.05 -24.55
N ILE A 177 -4.39 -6.24 -24.05
CA ILE A 177 -3.25 -7.11 -24.42
C ILE A 177 -3.16 -7.31 -25.95
N LYS A 178 -4.29 -7.49 -26.62
CA LYS A 178 -4.32 -7.60 -28.08
C LYS A 178 -3.73 -6.35 -28.76
N HIS A 179 -4.07 -5.16 -28.27
CA HIS A 179 -3.54 -3.90 -28.79
C HIS A 179 -2.02 -3.81 -28.59
N PHE A 180 -1.48 -4.23 -27.45
CA PHE A 180 -0.03 -4.25 -27.24
C PHE A 180 0.68 -5.18 -28.23
N LYS A 181 0.11 -6.33 -28.53
CA LYS A 181 0.64 -7.26 -29.52
C LYS A 181 0.59 -6.67 -30.94
N GLU A 182 -0.48 -5.98 -31.30
CA GLU A 182 -0.62 -5.30 -32.61
C GLU A 182 0.40 -4.18 -32.76
N LEU A 183 0.77 -3.48 -31.67
CA LEU A 183 1.84 -2.48 -31.66
C LEU A 183 3.25 -3.11 -31.71
N GLY A 184 3.38 -4.40 -31.44
CA GLY A 184 4.66 -5.10 -31.41
C GLY A 184 5.50 -4.82 -30.16
N ILE A 185 4.90 -4.30 -29.08
CA ILE A 185 5.60 -4.11 -27.81
C ILE A 185 5.72 -5.44 -27.06
N ASN A 186 6.78 -5.58 -26.27
CA ASN A 186 7.03 -6.78 -25.47
C ASN A 186 7.33 -6.47 -23.99
N ALA A 187 7.24 -5.22 -23.61
CA ALA A 187 7.25 -4.82 -22.21
C ALA A 187 6.33 -3.60 -22.00
N ILE A 188 5.64 -3.55 -20.87
CA ILE A 188 4.97 -2.35 -20.40
C ILE A 188 5.69 -1.84 -19.14
N GLU A 189 5.89 -0.52 -19.08
CA GLU A 189 6.38 0.16 -17.90
C GLU A 189 5.22 0.92 -17.26
N LEU A 190 4.87 0.54 -16.04
CA LEU A 190 3.80 1.17 -15.31
C LEU A 190 4.36 2.30 -14.45
N MET A 191 3.92 3.54 -14.70
CA MET A 191 4.11 4.65 -13.78
C MET A 191 3.64 4.24 -12.37
N PRO A 192 4.01 4.94 -11.30
CA PRO A 192 3.86 4.44 -9.93
C PRO A 192 2.50 3.84 -9.63
N ILE A 193 2.51 2.60 -9.12
CA ILE A 193 1.31 1.82 -8.80
C ILE A 193 1.06 1.66 -7.30
N PHE A 194 2.00 2.15 -6.48
CA PHE A 194 1.84 2.15 -5.03
C PHE A 194 0.89 3.24 -4.56
N GLU A 195 0.42 3.13 -3.33
CA GLU A 195 -0.53 4.09 -2.76
C GLU A 195 0.08 5.49 -2.65
N PHE A 196 -0.66 6.50 -3.11
CA PHE A 196 -0.36 7.92 -2.99
C PHE A 196 -1.65 8.72 -2.79
N ASP A 197 -1.55 9.96 -2.29
CA ASP A 197 -2.70 10.86 -2.15
C ASP A 197 -2.83 11.74 -3.40
N GLU A 198 -3.81 11.48 -4.24
CA GLU A 198 -4.08 12.32 -5.39
C GLU A 198 -4.57 13.73 -5.02
N CYS A 199 -5.03 13.93 -3.78
CA CYS A 199 -5.54 15.20 -3.29
C CYS A 199 -4.48 16.04 -2.56
N GLU A 200 -3.20 15.64 -2.53
CA GLU A 200 -2.12 16.32 -1.81
C GLU A 200 -1.87 17.78 -2.24
N LEU A 201 -2.26 18.15 -3.45
CA LEU A 201 -1.94 19.45 -4.06
C LEU A 201 -2.83 20.59 -3.56
N HIS A 202 -3.46 20.60 -2.47
CA HIS A 202 -4.26 21.65 -1.80
C HIS A 202 -4.46 22.99 -2.58
N ARG A 203 -4.59 22.93 -3.91
CA ARG A 203 -4.75 24.10 -4.79
C ARG A 203 -5.69 23.79 -5.95
N ASN A 204 -6.30 24.85 -6.49
CA ASN A 204 -7.20 24.76 -7.63
C ASN A 204 -6.52 25.27 -8.91
N GLN A 205 -7.00 24.80 -10.04
CA GLN A 205 -6.64 25.32 -11.34
C GLN A 205 -7.16 26.77 -11.49
N GLN A 206 -6.28 27.70 -11.78
CA GLN A 206 -6.62 29.15 -11.84
C GLN A 206 -7.77 29.47 -12.80
N ALA A 207 -7.84 28.77 -13.94
CA ALA A 207 -8.84 29.06 -14.97
C ALA A 207 -10.24 28.51 -14.68
N THR A 208 -10.38 27.48 -13.86
CA THR A 208 -11.66 26.76 -13.70
C THR A 208 -12.08 26.57 -12.25
N ASP A 209 -11.23 27.00 -11.31
CA ASP A 209 -11.39 26.77 -9.87
C ASP A 209 -11.64 25.31 -9.48
N LYS A 210 -11.23 24.37 -10.34
CA LYS A 210 -11.32 22.93 -10.06
C LYS A 210 -10.08 22.46 -9.29
N PRO A 211 -10.22 21.49 -8.37
CA PRO A 211 -9.08 20.95 -7.66
C PRO A 211 -8.06 20.34 -8.63
N LEU A 212 -6.80 20.57 -8.36
CA LEU A 212 -5.69 19.89 -9.02
C LEU A 212 -5.37 18.61 -8.27
N TYR A 213 -5.10 17.56 -9.01
CA TYR A 213 -4.77 16.24 -8.47
C TYR A 213 -3.34 15.87 -8.84
N ASN A 214 -2.64 15.24 -7.92
CA ASN A 214 -1.46 14.46 -8.28
C ASN A 214 -1.95 13.23 -9.08
N ILE A 215 -1.64 13.22 -10.38
CA ILE A 215 -2.05 12.12 -11.26
C ILE A 215 -0.96 11.07 -11.35
N TRP A 216 0.31 11.47 -11.30
CA TRP A 216 1.43 10.61 -11.65
C TRP A 216 1.87 9.66 -10.53
N GLY A 217 1.64 10.04 -9.27
CA GLY A 217 1.91 9.16 -8.14
C GLY A 217 3.36 9.09 -7.68
N TYR A 218 4.21 10.07 -8.04
CA TYR A 218 5.60 10.12 -7.58
C TYR A 218 5.77 10.61 -6.13
N SER A 219 4.71 10.57 -5.34
CA SER A 219 4.66 10.91 -3.92
C SER A 219 4.09 9.72 -3.15
N THR A 220 4.86 8.65 -3.02
CA THR A 220 4.40 7.37 -2.49
C THR A 220 4.18 7.42 -0.97
N CYS A 221 2.98 7.12 -0.51
CA CYS A 221 2.63 7.02 0.91
C CYS A 221 2.96 5.65 1.52
N SER A 222 2.95 4.59 0.72
CA SER A 222 3.24 3.23 1.18
C SER A 222 3.86 2.40 0.06
N PHE A 223 5.07 1.87 0.30
CA PHE A 223 5.85 1.12 -0.69
C PHE A 223 5.44 -0.35 -0.84
N PHE A 224 4.54 -0.86 -0.01
CA PHE A 224 4.09 -2.26 -0.04
C PHE A 224 2.59 -2.40 -0.30
N SER A 225 1.85 -1.29 -0.38
CA SER A 225 0.43 -1.28 -0.70
C SER A 225 0.19 -0.75 -2.10
N LEU A 226 -0.52 -1.50 -2.90
CA LEU A 226 -0.97 -1.03 -4.22
C LEU A 226 -2.09 -0.01 -4.06
N MET A 227 -2.13 0.94 -4.99
CA MET A 227 -3.18 1.95 -5.04
C MET A 227 -4.55 1.31 -5.27
N ASN A 228 -5.42 1.39 -4.28
CA ASN A 228 -6.74 0.77 -4.32
C ASN A 228 -7.60 1.29 -5.49
N ARG A 229 -7.42 2.54 -5.89
CA ARG A 229 -8.15 3.19 -7.00
C ARG A 229 -7.74 2.71 -8.39
N TYR A 230 -6.70 1.86 -8.49
CA TYR A 230 -6.29 1.18 -9.73
C TYR A 230 -6.90 -0.21 -9.87
N SER A 231 -7.78 -0.60 -8.97
CA SER A 231 -8.54 -1.85 -9.07
C SER A 231 -10.04 -1.61 -9.11
N LYS A 232 -10.75 -2.58 -9.63
CA LYS A 232 -12.22 -2.57 -9.66
C LYS A 232 -12.79 -2.63 -8.24
N GLU A 233 -12.14 -3.39 -7.38
CA GLU A 233 -12.49 -3.56 -5.97
C GLU A 233 -11.25 -3.34 -5.11
N ALA A 234 -11.29 -2.41 -4.16
CA ALA A 234 -10.16 -2.05 -3.30
C ALA A 234 -9.50 -3.26 -2.60
N ARG A 235 -10.29 -4.25 -2.20
CA ARG A 235 -9.80 -5.48 -1.56
C ARG A 235 -9.06 -6.42 -2.51
N GLN A 236 -9.19 -6.22 -3.82
CA GLN A 236 -8.63 -7.10 -4.84
C GLN A 236 -7.44 -6.48 -5.58
N SER A 237 -6.98 -5.29 -5.20
CA SER A 237 -5.92 -4.57 -5.90
C SER A 237 -4.67 -5.45 -6.14
N SER A 238 -4.22 -6.18 -5.12
CA SER A 238 -3.07 -7.08 -5.23
C SER A 238 -3.34 -8.26 -6.17
N ASN A 239 -4.49 -8.91 -6.07
CA ASN A 239 -4.82 -10.06 -6.92
C ASN A 239 -5.10 -9.63 -8.36
N GLU A 240 -5.77 -8.48 -8.54
CA GLU A 240 -6.05 -7.92 -9.88
C GLU A 240 -4.76 -7.53 -10.60
N PHE A 241 -3.79 -6.94 -9.89
CA PHE A 241 -2.47 -6.66 -10.45
C PHE A 241 -1.70 -7.93 -10.81
N LYS A 242 -1.67 -8.94 -9.92
CA LYS A 242 -1.02 -10.23 -10.21
C LYS A 242 -1.66 -10.94 -11.41
N ASP A 243 -3.00 -10.86 -11.53
CA ASP A 243 -3.73 -11.43 -12.66
C ASP A 243 -3.38 -10.70 -13.98
N LEU A 244 -3.19 -9.38 -13.96
CA LEU A 244 -2.65 -8.64 -15.09
C LEU A 244 -1.25 -9.12 -15.47
N VAL A 245 -0.33 -9.22 -14.50
CA VAL A 245 1.05 -9.69 -14.73
C VAL A 245 1.05 -11.08 -15.36
N LYS A 246 0.31 -12.02 -14.76
CA LYS A 246 0.17 -13.40 -15.31
C LYS A 246 -0.36 -13.40 -16.75
N ALA A 247 -1.36 -12.56 -17.04
CA ALA A 247 -1.93 -12.48 -18.39
C ALA A 247 -0.94 -11.88 -19.40
N LEU A 248 -0.13 -10.89 -19.02
CA LEU A 248 0.91 -10.30 -19.87
C LEU A 248 2.04 -11.28 -20.12
N HIS A 249 2.55 -11.97 -19.10
CA HIS A 249 3.60 -12.98 -19.23
C HIS A 249 3.19 -14.10 -20.20
N LYS A 250 1.93 -14.56 -20.10
CA LYS A 250 1.38 -15.58 -21.01
C LYS A 250 1.47 -15.17 -22.50
N GLU A 251 1.40 -13.88 -22.75
CA GLU A 251 1.49 -13.31 -24.11
C GLU A 251 2.90 -12.81 -24.46
N GLY A 252 3.90 -13.13 -23.64
CA GLY A 252 5.30 -12.76 -23.86
C GLY A 252 5.58 -11.28 -23.65
N ILE A 253 4.82 -10.61 -22.76
CA ILE A 253 5.00 -9.20 -22.41
C ILE A 253 5.47 -9.10 -20.97
N GLU A 254 6.60 -8.44 -20.74
CA GLU A 254 7.13 -8.16 -19.41
C GLU A 254 6.47 -6.95 -18.76
N VAL A 255 6.53 -6.88 -17.44
CA VAL A 255 6.04 -5.74 -16.65
C VAL A 255 7.20 -5.11 -15.90
N ILE A 256 7.41 -3.81 -16.11
CA ILE A 256 8.37 -2.96 -15.42
C ILE A 256 7.59 -2.03 -14.50
N LEU A 257 8.07 -1.83 -13.29
CA LEU A 257 7.50 -0.89 -12.33
C LEU A 257 8.41 0.33 -12.21
N ASP A 258 7.85 1.50 -12.49
CA ASP A 258 8.50 2.76 -12.13
C ASP A 258 8.29 3.00 -10.63
N VAL A 259 9.38 3.19 -9.90
CA VAL A 259 9.39 3.29 -8.43
C VAL A 259 10.16 4.49 -7.94
N VAL A 260 9.67 5.12 -6.87
CA VAL A 260 10.27 6.30 -6.26
C VAL A 260 10.79 5.93 -4.88
N TYR A 261 12.12 5.77 -4.74
CA TYR A 261 12.77 5.44 -3.47
C TYR A 261 13.66 6.57 -2.92
N ASN A 262 13.67 7.73 -3.57
CA ASN A 262 14.53 8.85 -3.18
C ASN A 262 13.85 9.84 -2.23
N HIS A 263 12.52 9.77 -2.06
CA HIS A 263 11.75 10.56 -1.11
C HIS A 263 10.46 9.84 -0.72
N THR A 264 9.80 10.34 0.30
CA THR A 264 8.53 9.90 0.84
C THR A 264 7.50 11.03 0.74
N ALA A 265 6.23 10.73 1.02
CA ALA A 265 5.13 11.68 0.85
C ALA A 265 4.90 12.60 2.06
N GLU A 266 5.64 12.45 3.16
CA GLU A 266 5.39 13.18 4.41
C GLU A 266 5.62 14.70 4.29
N GLY A 267 6.25 15.16 3.20
CA GLY A 267 6.56 16.59 3.03
C GLY A 267 7.69 17.08 3.92
N GLY A 268 7.74 18.37 4.16
CA GLY A 268 8.70 19.00 5.05
C GLY A 268 8.07 19.37 6.40
N THR A 269 8.90 19.84 7.32
CA THR A 269 8.52 20.26 8.68
C THR A 269 7.58 21.48 8.75
N ARG A 270 6.98 21.90 7.66
CA ARG A 270 6.14 23.11 7.56
C ARG A 270 4.70 22.86 7.17
N ASP A 271 4.29 21.61 6.99
CA ASP A 271 2.92 21.25 6.58
C ASP A 271 2.17 20.54 7.70
#